data_abf1cd917c55660e823fdf860d98ef45
#
_entry.id   abf1cd917c55660e823fdf860d98ef45
#
_cell.length_a   1.000
_cell.length_b   1.000
_cell.length_c   1.000
_cell.angle_alpha   90.00
_cell.angle_beta   90.00
_cell.angle_gamma   90.00
#
_symmetry.space_group_name_H-M   'P 1'
#
loop_
_entity.id
_entity.type
_entity.pdbx_description
1 polymer ?
#
loop_
_entity_poly.entity_id
_entity_poly.type
_entity_poly.pdbx_seq_one_letter_code
_entity_poly.pdbx_strand_id
1 'polypeptide(L)'
;MRIKLLFIGMLCSLYVQAADIYITPDSSLVDAVRKAREMRRLGQAKEITIHLAAGVYQLYEPLRLRPEDSGLRLVGPTAAPGSSDPVPQAVISGGLRITGWKQQGKLLVADVPDFNGRPIDFRQLWVDGKKAVRARDVSDFEKMKRILGYDKEHQILWIPKSVLPAPPAPVKAPAKGAANKKAAAPVQKTPPSGGKLEGAELVLHEMWCTSNLRIKSMTVHGDSVAVTFHNPEARILFEHPWPSPIASDSAGHASPFYLTNAKELLDEPGEWYHDIREHKLYYQPQAGETIKEAIVPVVETLVEMIGSAEQPVRDISIKGITFSHTTWMRPSEKGHVPLQAGMYLVEAYKLNPQMDRLNNHKLDNQGWVGRADAAVELRHTANIVFDGCRFEHLGGSGLDYVLGCKGGMVTGSTFTDIAMNGMVVGCFSPEGLETHRPYDPIDSREVCIQQTIKDCEFYDVTNEDWGCVAIAAGYVSNINIEHNTIHDISYTGISLGWGWNRDKGCMRGNRIFANLIYNYAQHMYDCAGIYTLGKQPGTVISENVVRDIAKPSYVHDPNHWFYLYTDEGSSSITMKNNWTPEEKFLQNANGPDNVWENNGPQVSEQIKNRAGIRNKK
;
A
#
# COMPACT_ATOMS: atom_id res chain seq x y z
N MET A 1 -31.01 -46.46 62.70
CA MET A 1 -30.27 -45.19 62.77
C MET A 1 -29.64 -44.92 61.38
N ARG A 2 -30.27 -44.07 60.57
CA ARG A 2 -29.81 -43.76 59.20
C ARG A 2 -29.13 -42.39 59.23
N ILE A 3 -27.80 -42.38 59.01
CA ILE A 3 -27.00 -41.16 58.91
C ILE A 3 -27.18 -40.61 57.49
N LYS A 4 -27.79 -39.42 57.36
CA LYS A 4 -27.79 -38.66 56.12
C LYS A 4 -26.53 -37.84 56.04
N LEU A 5 -25.64 -38.19 55.10
CA LEU A 5 -24.53 -37.31 54.70
C LEU A 5 -25.07 -36.17 53.82
N LEU A 6 -24.97 -34.96 54.34
CA LEU A 6 -25.22 -33.73 53.58
C LEU A 6 -23.96 -33.40 52.81
N PHE A 7 -23.99 -33.53 51.45
CA PHE A 7 -22.97 -32.99 50.56
C PHE A 7 -23.26 -31.49 50.36
N ILE A 8 -22.50 -30.65 51.02
CA ILE A 8 -22.48 -29.21 50.73
C ILE A 8 -21.58 -29.04 49.51
N GLY A 9 -22.20 -28.94 48.33
CA GLY A 9 -21.53 -28.54 47.11
C GLY A 9 -21.14 -27.06 47.18
N MET A 10 -19.88 -26.78 47.42
CA MET A 10 -19.31 -25.44 47.33
C MET A 10 -19.23 -25.07 45.85
N LEU A 11 -20.25 -24.38 45.35
CA LEU A 11 -20.18 -23.69 44.06
C LEU A 11 -19.16 -22.54 44.21
N CYS A 12 -17.91 -22.80 43.90
CA CYS A 12 -16.96 -21.73 43.57
C CYS A 12 -17.41 -21.10 42.28
N SER A 13 -18.17 -20.01 42.36
CA SER A 13 -18.34 -19.08 41.23
C SER A 13 -16.97 -18.57 40.86
N LEU A 14 -16.42 -19.11 39.76
CA LEU A 14 -15.24 -18.57 39.13
C LEU A 14 -15.58 -17.15 38.68
N TYR A 15 -15.30 -16.15 39.49
CA TYR A 15 -15.25 -14.78 39.06
C TYR A 15 -14.20 -14.72 37.95
N VAL A 16 -14.65 -14.41 36.72
CA VAL A 16 -13.75 -14.09 35.61
C VAL A 16 -13.06 -12.78 36.00
N GLN A 17 -11.83 -12.86 36.46
CA GLN A 17 -11.10 -11.69 36.90
C GLN A 17 -10.58 -10.96 35.64
N ALA A 18 -10.99 -9.71 35.45
CA ALA A 18 -10.38 -8.80 34.52
C ALA A 18 -9.07 -8.26 35.13
N ALA A 19 -8.08 -7.99 34.30
CA ALA A 19 -6.80 -7.42 34.72
C ALA A 19 -6.37 -6.30 33.79
N ASP A 20 -5.81 -5.24 34.37
CA ASP A 20 -5.25 -4.10 33.65
C ASP A 20 -3.73 -4.09 33.79
N ILE A 21 -3.03 -3.87 32.68
CA ILE A 21 -1.59 -3.68 32.60
C ILE A 21 -1.36 -2.27 32.05
N TYR A 22 -0.66 -1.43 32.79
CA TYR A 22 -0.32 -0.07 32.37
C TYR A 22 1.14 -0.02 31.94
N ILE A 23 1.39 0.51 30.74
CA ILE A 23 2.75 0.67 30.21
C ILE A 23 2.99 2.11 29.74
N THR A 24 4.26 2.51 29.82
CA THR A 24 4.78 3.78 29.31
C THR A 24 5.72 3.51 28.12
N PRO A 25 6.11 4.51 27.33
CA PRO A 25 7.05 4.33 26.23
C PRO A 25 8.39 3.66 26.58
N ASP A 26 8.83 3.79 27.84
CA ASP A 26 10.03 3.11 28.33
C ASP A 26 9.81 1.60 28.61
N SER A 27 8.56 1.14 28.52
CA SER A 27 8.19 -0.25 28.74
C SER A 27 8.11 -1.00 27.41
N SER A 28 8.49 -2.28 27.40
CA SER A 28 8.35 -3.15 26.23
C SER A 28 6.88 -3.57 26.04
N LEU A 29 6.28 -3.20 24.91
CA LEU A 29 4.95 -3.68 24.52
C LEU A 29 4.94 -5.20 24.32
N VAL A 30 6.02 -5.77 23.79
CA VAL A 30 6.19 -7.22 23.60
C VAL A 30 6.15 -7.94 24.95
N ASP A 31 6.83 -7.40 25.98
CA ASP A 31 6.82 -7.99 27.31
C ASP A 31 5.47 -7.85 28.00
N ALA A 32 4.75 -6.76 27.78
CA ALA A 32 3.38 -6.59 28.28
C ALA A 32 2.42 -7.64 27.71
N VAL A 33 2.50 -7.92 26.40
CA VAL A 33 1.72 -8.99 25.75
C VAL A 33 2.14 -10.36 26.27
N ARG A 34 3.44 -10.61 26.46
CA ARG A 34 3.94 -11.86 27.06
C ARG A 34 3.40 -12.06 28.48
N LYS A 35 3.41 -11.01 29.29
CA LYS A 35 2.83 -11.02 30.65
C LYS A 35 1.33 -11.32 30.63
N ALA A 36 0.58 -10.68 29.72
CA ALA A 36 -0.86 -10.95 29.55
C ALA A 36 -1.12 -12.42 29.20
N ARG A 37 -0.35 -12.99 28.27
CA ARG A 37 -0.41 -14.42 27.90
C ARG A 37 -0.13 -15.34 29.09
N GLU A 38 0.87 -15.02 29.91
CA GLU A 38 1.20 -15.79 31.10
C GLU A 38 0.09 -15.72 32.15
N MET A 39 -0.48 -14.55 32.42
CA MET A 39 -1.60 -14.39 33.35
C MET A 39 -2.80 -15.26 32.95
N ARG A 40 -3.11 -15.35 31.63
CA ARG A 40 -4.15 -16.25 31.14
C ARG A 40 -3.80 -17.72 31.33
N ARG A 41 -2.57 -18.11 30.99
CA ARG A 41 -2.09 -19.49 31.17
C ARG A 41 -2.16 -19.96 32.63
N LEU A 42 -1.91 -19.05 33.55
CA LEU A 42 -1.99 -19.32 35.01
C LEU A 42 -3.41 -19.19 35.56
N GLY A 43 -4.41 -18.87 34.75
CA GLY A 43 -5.79 -18.68 35.18
C GLY A 43 -6.01 -17.45 36.08
N GLN A 44 -5.09 -16.50 36.08
CA GLN A 44 -5.17 -15.28 36.90
C GLN A 44 -6.16 -14.27 36.37
N ALA A 45 -6.30 -14.18 35.02
CA ALA A 45 -7.28 -13.35 34.36
C ALA A 45 -7.66 -13.95 33.00
N LYS A 46 -8.91 -13.74 32.55
CA LYS A 46 -9.37 -14.10 31.21
C LYS A 46 -9.43 -12.88 30.28
N GLU A 47 -9.93 -11.77 30.80
CA GLU A 47 -9.95 -10.48 30.09
C GLU A 47 -8.79 -9.63 30.56
N ILE A 48 -7.94 -9.20 29.64
CA ILE A 48 -6.77 -8.39 29.96
C ILE A 48 -6.76 -7.18 29.04
N THR A 49 -6.62 -6.00 29.67
CA THR A 49 -6.44 -4.74 28.95
C THR A 49 -5.03 -4.22 29.20
N ILE A 50 -4.30 -3.92 28.13
CA ILE A 50 -3.04 -3.21 28.17
C ILE A 50 -3.33 -1.75 27.82
N HIS A 51 -3.10 -0.86 28.77
CA HIS A 51 -3.23 0.59 28.61
C HIS A 51 -1.87 1.18 28.25
N LEU A 52 -1.80 1.81 27.08
CA LEU A 52 -0.61 2.49 26.58
C LEU A 52 -0.69 3.98 26.95
N ALA A 53 0.27 4.49 27.70
CA ALA A 53 0.41 5.93 27.88
C ALA A 53 0.82 6.60 26.55
N ALA A 54 0.63 7.92 26.45
CA ALA A 54 1.08 8.68 25.29
C ALA A 54 2.60 8.57 25.07
N GLY A 55 3.01 8.47 23.82
CA GLY A 55 4.41 8.39 23.39
C GLY A 55 4.66 7.28 22.40
N VAL A 56 5.92 7.04 22.05
CA VAL A 56 6.34 6.12 20.99
C VAL A 56 6.77 4.78 21.57
N TYR A 57 6.12 3.72 21.13
CA TYR A 57 6.47 2.31 21.42
C TYR A 57 7.21 1.74 20.22
N GLN A 58 8.53 1.71 20.32
CA GLN A 58 9.41 1.30 19.24
C GLN A 58 9.37 -0.21 19.02
N LEU A 59 9.13 -0.65 17.79
CA LEU A 59 9.23 -2.02 17.36
C LEU A 59 10.31 -2.16 16.29
N TYR A 60 11.16 -3.17 16.45
CA TYR A 60 12.21 -3.54 15.49
C TYR A 60 11.96 -4.89 14.84
N GLU A 61 10.86 -5.53 15.20
CA GLU A 61 10.29 -6.74 14.63
C GLU A 61 8.78 -6.74 14.89
N PRO A 62 7.98 -7.46 14.09
CA PRO A 62 6.54 -7.49 14.28
C PRO A 62 6.11 -8.00 15.65
N LEU A 63 5.18 -7.30 16.29
CA LEU A 63 4.45 -7.82 17.45
C LEU A 63 3.51 -8.94 16.99
N ARG A 64 3.79 -10.18 17.41
CA ARG A 64 3.02 -11.36 17.02
C ARG A 64 1.95 -11.70 18.04
N LEU A 65 0.70 -11.53 17.66
CA LEU A 65 -0.48 -11.97 18.40
C LEU A 65 -0.95 -13.33 17.87
N ARG A 66 -1.19 -14.26 18.78
CA ARG A 66 -1.47 -15.67 18.50
C ARG A 66 -2.82 -16.07 19.12
N PRO A 67 -3.34 -17.28 18.86
CA PRO A 67 -4.59 -17.75 19.49
C PRO A 67 -4.64 -17.61 21.01
N GLU A 68 -3.48 -17.73 21.70
CA GLU A 68 -3.36 -17.58 23.15
C GLU A 68 -3.60 -16.13 23.62
N ASP A 69 -3.51 -15.16 22.71
CA ASP A 69 -3.75 -13.74 22.99
C ASP A 69 -5.21 -13.32 22.78
N SER A 70 -6.08 -14.26 22.38
CA SER A 70 -7.50 -13.99 22.14
C SER A 70 -8.17 -13.33 23.36
N GLY A 71 -9.02 -12.32 23.12
CA GLY A 71 -9.63 -11.51 24.17
C GLY A 71 -8.75 -10.38 24.74
N LEU A 72 -7.57 -10.13 24.14
CA LEU A 72 -6.70 -9.00 24.53
C LEU A 72 -7.28 -7.67 24.07
N ARG A 73 -7.19 -6.66 24.96
CA ARG A 73 -7.52 -5.28 24.61
C ARG A 73 -6.26 -4.42 24.70
N LEU A 74 -5.97 -3.66 23.64
CA LEU A 74 -4.93 -2.63 23.62
C LEU A 74 -5.62 -1.27 23.54
N VAL A 75 -5.37 -0.40 24.50
CA VAL A 75 -6.06 0.89 24.61
C VAL A 75 -5.04 2.01 24.75
N GLY A 76 -5.07 2.93 23.78
CA GLY A 76 -4.31 4.19 23.82
C GLY A 76 -4.98 5.24 24.72
N PRO A 77 -4.39 6.42 24.83
CA PRO A 77 -4.96 7.53 25.59
C PRO A 77 -6.35 7.92 25.06
N THR A 78 -7.20 8.38 25.96
CA THR A 78 -8.53 8.92 25.64
C THR A 78 -8.60 10.38 26.06
N ALA A 79 -9.46 11.16 25.37
CA ALA A 79 -9.72 12.54 25.78
C ALA A 79 -10.25 12.57 27.23
N ALA A 80 -9.79 13.54 28.01
CA ALA A 80 -10.40 13.80 29.30
C ALA A 80 -11.87 14.24 29.09
N PRO A 81 -12.80 13.82 29.95
CA PRO A 81 -14.19 14.22 29.83
C PRO A 81 -14.32 15.75 29.76
N GLY A 82 -14.91 16.27 28.67
CA GLY A 82 -15.12 17.70 28.46
C GLY A 82 -13.91 18.48 27.93
N SER A 83 -12.77 17.82 27.64
CA SER A 83 -11.62 18.48 26.99
C SER A 83 -11.84 18.59 25.48
N SER A 84 -11.49 19.74 24.92
CA SER A 84 -11.37 19.97 23.47
C SER A 84 -9.92 19.85 22.99
N ASP A 85 -8.98 19.54 23.88
CA ASP A 85 -7.56 19.41 23.53
C ASP A 85 -7.32 18.16 22.69
N PRO A 86 -6.36 18.20 21.75
CA PRO A 86 -5.96 17.02 20.99
C PRO A 86 -5.56 15.89 21.93
N VAL A 87 -6.08 14.69 21.68
CA VAL A 87 -5.73 13.50 22.47
C VAL A 87 -4.27 13.15 22.20
N PRO A 88 -3.40 13.11 23.23
CA PRO A 88 -2.05 12.62 23.06
C PRO A 88 -2.05 11.17 22.54
N GLN A 89 -1.17 10.86 21.60
CA GLN A 89 -1.21 9.56 20.91
C GLN A 89 -0.25 8.55 21.55
N ALA A 90 -0.66 7.27 21.58
CA ALA A 90 0.23 6.13 21.73
C ALA A 90 0.57 5.62 20.33
N VAL A 91 1.85 5.73 19.95
CA VAL A 91 2.33 5.41 18.60
C VAL A 91 3.15 4.12 18.63
N ILE A 92 2.71 3.09 17.94
CA ILE A 92 3.51 1.91 17.65
C ILE A 92 4.30 2.19 16.38
N SER A 93 5.63 2.27 16.47
CA SER A 93 6.50 2.76 15.40
C SER A 93 7.60 1.77 15.04
N GLY A 94 7.82 1.59 13.74
CA GLY A 94 8.96 0.86 13.18
C GLY A 94 10.10 1.76 12.71
N GLY A 95 10.08 3.05 13.13
CA GLY A 95 11.04 4.05 12.69
C GLY A 95 12.33 4.08 13.53
N LEU A 96 13.42 4.39 12.91
CA LEU A 96 14.70 4.68 13.55
C LEU A 96 15.00 6.18 13.41
N ARG A 97 15.30 6.84 14.52
CA ARG A 97 15.64 8.26 14.52
C ARG A 97 17.07 8.49 14.03
N ILE A 98 17.23 9.34 13.01
CA ILE A 98 18.53 9.77 12.50
C ILE A 98 18.92 11.09 13.13
N THR A 99 20.13 11.15 13.66
CA THR A 99 20.69 12.31 14.36
C THR A 99 22.09 12.63 13.84
N GLY A 100 22.71 13.72 14.35
CA GLY A 100 24.09 14.05 14.02
C GLY A 100 24.26 14.71 12.64
N TRP A 101 23.23 15.37 12.14
CA TRP A 101 23.25 16.09 10.89
C TRP A 101 24.35 17.14 10.82
N LYS A 102 25.09 17.16 9.71
CA LYS A 102 26.19 18.11 9.42
C LYS A 102 25.93 18.78 8.09
N GLN A 103 26.16 20.09 8.04
CA GLN A 103 26.06 20.85 6.80
C GLN A 103 27.23 20.49 5.86
N GLN A 104 26.92 20.14 4.62
CA GLN A 104 27.88 19.90 3.54
C GLN A 104 27.42 20.63 2.27
N GLY A 105 27.92 21.84 2.04
CA GLY A 105 27.41 22.71 0.98
C GLY A 105 25.94 23.07 1.21
N LYS A 106 25.08 22.77 0.26
CA LYS A 106 23.63 22.96 0.37
C LYS A 106 22.89 21.80 1.07
N LEU A 107 23.57 20.69 1.31
CA LEU A 107 23.00 19.48 1.87
C LEU A 107 23.24 19.35 3.37
N LEU A 108 22.33 18.69 4.06
CA LEU A 108 22.54 18.10 5.37
C LEU A 108 22.87 16.63 5.20
N VAL A 109 23.90 16.15 5.92
CA VAL A 109 24.37 14.78 5.84
C VAL A 109 24.42 14.18 7.23
N ALA A 110 23.89 12.98 7.37
CA ALA A 110 23.95 12.21 8.62
C ALA A 110 24.46 10.80 8.36
N ASP A 111 25.04 10.19 9.39
CA ASP A 111 25.39 8.78 9.39
C ASP A 111 24.12 7.94 9.62
N VAL A 112 23.95 6.89 8.81
CA VAL A 112 22.92 5.88 9.03
C VAL A 112 23.56 4.73 9.79
N PRO A 113 23.15 4.44 11.02
CA PRO A 113 23.74 3.37 11.82
C PRO A 113 23.38 2.00 11.23
N ASP A 114 24.27 1.03 11.44
CA ASP A 114 23.91 -0.37 11.22
C ASP A 114 22.81 -0.80 12.16
N PHE A 115 21.89 -1.62 11.64
CA PHE A 115 20.86 -2.25 12.44
C PHE A 115 21.10 -3.76 12.52
N ASN A 116 21.19 -4.29 13.73
CA ASN A 116 21.57 -5.70 13.96
C ASN A 116 22.88 -6.11 13.26
N GLY A 117 23.85 -5.18 13.18
CA GLY A 117 25.16 -5.41 12.55
C GLY A 117 25.15 -5.48 11.03
N ARG A 118 24.11 -4.94 10.40
CA ARG A 118 23.99 -4.84 8.93
C ARG A 118 23.58 -3.44 8.52
N PRO A 119 24.05 -2.94 7.36
CA PRO A 119 23.51 -1.75 6.74
C PRO A 119 22.01 -1.88 6.58
N ILE A 120 21.26 -0.83 6.90
CA ILE A 120 19.84 -0.75 6.62
C ILE A 120 19.60 -0.08 5.29
N ASP A 121 18.58 -0.53 4.57
CA ASP A 121 18.02 0.18 3.44
C ASP A 121 16.55 0.52 3.73
N PHE A 122 16.07 1.60 3.13
CA PHE A 122 14.72 2.09 3.31
C PHE A 122 14.29 2.92 2.10
N ARG A 123 12.99 3.03 1.91
CA ARG A 123 12.42 3.77 0.79
C ARG A 123 11.76 5.08 1.18
N GLN A 124 11.57 5.33 2.48
CA GLN A 124 10.91 6.52 3.01
C GLN A 124 11.81 7.24 4.04
N LEU A 125 11.63 8.56 4.13
CA LEU A 125 12.18 9.42 5.16
C LEU A 125 11.09 10.41 5.59
N TRP A 126 10.91 10.57 6.89
CA TRP A 126 10.05 11.62 7.45
C TRP A 126 10.92 12.64 8.19
N VAL A 127 10.76 13.90 7.82
CA VAL A 127 11.45 15.04 8.47
C VAL A 127 10.39 15.90 9.15
N ASP A 128 10.51 16.06 10.46
CA ASP A 128 9.54 16.79 11.29
C ASP A 128 8.08 16.40 11.02
N GLY A 129 7.83 15.08 10.91
CA GLY A 129 6.52 14.47 10.67
C GLY A 129 5.99 14.62 9.23
N LYS A 130 6.82 15.05 8.27
CA LYS A 130 6.45 15.14 6.85
C LYS A 130 7.28 14.18 6.02
N LYS A 131 6.64 13.46 5.11
CA LYS A 131 7.35 12.62 4.14
C LYS A 131 8.25 13.49 3.24
N ALA A 132 9.54 13.20 3.24
CA ALA A 132 10.51 13.81 2.34
C ALA A 132 10.50 13.09 0.98
N VAL A 133 10.86 13.79 -0.06
CA VAL A 133 10.84 13.27 -1.44
C VAL A 133 12.14 12.49 -1.71
N ARG A 134 12.04 11.25 -2.15
CA ARG A 134 13.20 10.49 -2.63
C ARG A 134 13.72 11.15 -3.91
N ALA A 135 15.00 11.50 -3.99
CA ALA A 135 15.61 12.24 -5.09
C ALA A 135 15.15 11.73 -6.46
N ARG A 136 14.67 12.62 -7.33
CA ARG A 136 14.07 12.27 -8.62
C ARG A 136 14.28 13.40 -9.65
N ASP A 137 14.17 13.07 -10.95
CA ASP A 137 14.39 14.01 -12.05
C ASP A 137 13.16 14.87 -12.40
N VAL A 138 12.11 14.84 -11.58
CA VAL A 138 10.87 15.58 -11.81
C VAL A 138 10.30 16.12 -10.49
N SER A 139 10.06 17.42 -10.45
CA SER A 139 9.33 18.09 -9.35
C SER A 139 7.85 18.32 -9.66
N ASP A 140 7.51 18.44 -10.95
CA ASP A 140 6.17 18.66 -11.49
C ASP A 140 5.82 17.51 -12.44
N PHE A 141 4.93 16.62 -12.04
CA PHE A 141 4.55 15.43 -12.81
C PHE A 141 3.92 15.75 -14.15
N GLU A 142 3.34 16.94 -14.35
CA GLU A 142 2.87 17.38 -15.66
C GLU A 142 4.01 17.56 -16.67
N LYS A 143 5.26 17.62 -16.20
CA LYS A 143 6.48 17.74 -17.01
C LYS A 143 7.24 16.42 -17.19
N MET A 144 6.69 15.30 -16.74
CA MET A 144 7.32 14.00 -16.97
C MET A 144 7.67 13.78 -18.43
N LYS A 145 8.83 13.19 -18.66
CA LYS A 145 9.22 12.73 -20.00
C LYS A 145 8.42 11.49 -20.36
N ARG A 146 8.38 11.20 -21.66
CA ARG A 146 7.71 10.02 -22.18
C ARG A 146 8.72 9.09 -22.79
N ILE A 147 8.48 7.78 -22.73
CA ILE A 147 9.30 6.80 -23.44
C ILE A 147 9.26 7.06 -24.95
N LEU A 148 10.30 6.66 -25.65
CA LEU A 148 10.38 6.74 -27.12
C LEU A 148 9.91 5.44 -27.77
N GLY A 149 9.91 4.35 -27.03
CA GLY A 149 9.52 3.02 -27.46
C GLY A 149 10.08 1.94 -26.56
N TYR A 150 9.79 0.69 -26.91
CA TYR A 150 10.37 -0.46 -26.23
C TYR A 150 10.58 -1.63 -27.20
N ASP A 151 11.55 -2.47 -26.88
CA ASP A 151 11.85 -3.71 -27.58
C ASP A 151 11.55 -4.88 -26.64
N LYS A 152 10.46 -5.58 -26.92
CA LYS A 152 9.97 -6.68 -26.10
C LYS A 152 10.91 -7.89 -26.12
N GLU A 153 11.51 -8.18 -27.27
CA GLU A 153 12.39 -9.34 -27.46
C GLU A 153 13.71 -9.16 -26.70
N HIS A 154 14.31 -7.96 -26.77
CA HIS A 154 15.58 -7.66 -26.12
C HIS A 154 15.41 -7.04 -24.72
N GLN A 155 14.19 -6.84 -24.24
CA GLN A 155 13.85 -6.24 -22.95
C GLN A 155 14.49 -4.84 -22.76
N ILE A 156 14.36 -3.99 -23.77
CA ILE A 156 14.90 -2.63 -23.78
C ILE A 156 13.77 -1.61 -23.77
N LEU A 157 13.88 -0.61 -22.90
CA LEU A 157 13.06 0.60 -22.93
C LEU A 157 13.89 1.75 -23.48
N TRP A 158 13.35 2.49 -24.46
CA TRP A 158 14.00 3.63 -25.07
C TRP A 158 13.46 4.91 -24.44
N ILE A 159 14.38 5.76 -23.93
CA ILE A 159 14.03 7.06 -23.32
C ILE A 159 14.84 8.19 -23.95
N PRO A 160 14.36 9.46 -23.86
CA PRO A 160 15.10 10.61 -24.36
C PRO A 160 16.42 10.81 -23.59
N LYS A 161 17.50 11.13 -24.31
CA LYS A 161 18.80 11.46 -23.71
C LYS A 161 18.73 12.69 -22.79
N SER A 162 17.77 13.57 -22.98
CA SER A 162 17.58 14.79 -22.19
C SER A 162 17.25 14.55 -20.70
N VAL A 163 16.98 13.30 -20.30
CA VAL A 163 16.78 12.93 -18.88
C VAL A 163 18.10 12.71 -18.14
N LEU A 164 19.21 12.51 -18.87
CA LEU A 164 20.51 12.32 -18.24
C LEU A 164 21.02 13.64 -17.66
N PRO A 165 21.55 13.66 -16.43
CA PRO A 165 22.20 14.83 -15.87
C PRO A 165 23.29 15.37 -16.80
N ALA A 166 23.43 16.68 -16.89
CA ALA A 166 24.50 17.29 -17.66
C ALA A 166 25.88 16.81 -17.13
N PRO A 167 26.82 16.50 -17.99
CA PRO A 167 28.17 16.14 -17.54
C PRO A 167 28.74 17.29 -16.68
N PRO A 168 29.43 16.99 -15.58
CA PRO A 168 30.01 18.03 -14.73
C PRO A 168 30.91 18.92 -15.58
N ALA A 169 30.80 20.25 -15.35
CA ALA A 169 31.64 21.21 -16.05
C ALA A 169 33.14 20.82 -15.95
N PRO A 170 33.90 20.88 -17.01
CA PRO A 170 35.30 20.48 -16.97
C PRO A 170 36.06 21.28 -15.91
N VAL A 171 36.60 20.59 -14.91
CA VAL A 171 37.46 21.21 -13.90
C VAL A 171 38.58 21.89 -14.64
N LYS A 172 38.67 23.23 -14.58
CA LYS A 172 39.79 23.96 -15.14
C LYS A 172 41.08 23.38 -14.55
N ALA A 173 41.88 22.72 -15.37
CA ALA A 173 43.17 22.19 -14.94
C ALA A 173 43.99 23.33 -14.33
N PRO A 174 44.68 23.13 -13.19
CA PRO A 174 45.55 24.13 -12.64
C PRO A 174 46.64 24.43 -13.68
N ALA A 175 46.95 25.72 -13.85
CA ALA A 175 47.95 26.21 -14.81
C ALA A 175 49.26 25.42 -14.67
N LYS A 176 49.78 24.87 -15.75
CA LYS A 176 50.98 24.05 -15.80
C LYS A 176 52.22 24.84 -15.32
N GLY A 177 52.70 24.50 -14.14
CA GLY A 177 54.09 24.69 -13.78
C GLY A 177 54.94 23.56 -14.41
N ALA A 178 56.06 23.89 -15.01
CA ALA A 178 56.86 23.03 -15.86
C ALA A 178 57.55 21.85 -15.16
N ALA A 179 57.76 20.79 -15.93
CA ALA A 179 58.74 19.72 -15.83
C ALA A 179 58.41 18.44 -15.02
N ASN A 180 58.17 17.32 -15.66
CA ASN A 180 59.16 16.25 -15.92
C ASN A 180 58.52 15.07 -16.68
N LYS A 181 59.10 14.73 -17.81
CA LYS A 181 58.75 13.55 -18.60
C LYS A 181 59.20 12.27 -17.90
N LYS A 182 58.28 11.41 -17.49
CA LYS A 182 58.45 9.95 -17.41
C LYS A 182 57.29 9.29 -18.15
N ALA A 183 57.66 8.42 -19.10
CA ALA A 183 56.72 7.68 -19.93
C ALA A 183 55.82 6.81 -19.07
N ALA A 184 54.52 6.99 -19.19
CA ALA A 184 53.49 6.13 -18.60
C ALA A 184 53.02 5.12 -19.66
N ALA A 185 52.83 3.89 -19.22
CA ALA A 185 52.29 2.79 -20.00
C ALA A 185 50.87 3.12 -20.56
N PRO A 186 50.42 2.46 -21.65
CA PRO A 186 49.15 2.76 -22.27
C PRO A 186 48.00 2.40 -21.33
N VAL A 187 47.27 3.42 -20.86
CA VAL A 187 46.01 3.26 -20.13
C VAL A 187 44.99 2.70 -21.13
N GLN A 188 44.48 1.52 -20.86
CA GLN A 188 43.30 1.01 -21.53
C GLN A 188 42.17 2.05 -21.40
N LYS A 189 41.69 2.55 -22.54
CA LYS A 189 40.51 3.41 -22.61
C LYS A 189 39.29 2.58 -22.23
N THR A 190 38.87 2.67 -20.98
CA THR A 190 37.53 2.30 -20.58
C THR A 190 36.56 3.15 -21.41
N PRO A 191 35.48 2.57 -22.00
CA PRO A 191 34.48 3.36 -22.69
C PRO A 191 33.93 4.42 -21.72
N PRO A 192 33.56 5.63 -22.19
CA PRO A 192 32.95 6.62 -21.32
C PRO A 192 31.65 6.04 -20.74
N SER A 193 31.67 5.73 -19.45
CA SER A 193 30.47 5.47 -18.70
C SER A 193 29.60 6.71 -18.81
N GLY A 194 28.44 6.60 -19.44
CA GLY A 194 27.38 7.62 -19.38
C GLY A 194 27.15 8.01 -17.92
N GLY A 195 26.78 9.26 -17.68
CA GLY A 195 26.65 9.84 -16.33
C GLY A 195 26.10 8.83 -15.32
N LYS A 196 26.76 8.74 -14.18
CA LYS A 196 26.57 7.67 -13.20
C LYS A 196 25.26 7.87 -12.45
N LEU A 197 24.17 7.35 -12.94
CA LEU A 197 22.93 7.14 -12.18
C LEU A 197 23.01 5.73 -11.55
N GLU A 198 24.02 5.49 -10.73
CA GLU A 198 24.20 4.19 -10.08
C GLU A 198 23.09 3.94 -9.05
N GLY A 199 22.41 2.80 -9.15
CA GLY A 199 21.30 2.46 -8.26
C GLY A 199 19.97 3.15 -8.58
N ALA A 200 19.90 3.91 -9.68
CA ALA A 200 18.68 4.56 -10.11
C ALA A 200 17.57 3.54 -10.42
N GLU A 201 16.37 3.96 -10.16
CA GLU A 201 15.14 3.28 -10.52
C GLU A 201 14.38 4.12 -11.55
N LEU A 202 13.62 3.47 -12.44
CA LEU A 202 12.71 4.11 -13.36
C LEU A 202 11.29 3.78 -12.92
N VAL A 203 10.49 4.81 -12.64
CA VAL A 203 9.06 4.67 -12.38
C VAL A 203 8.33 4.92 -13.69
N LEU A 204 7.72 3.86 -14.21
CA LEU A 204 6.98 3.88 -15.48
C LEU A 204 5.49 3.95 -15.21
N HIS A 205 4.83 4.97 -15.75
CA HIS A 205 3.38 5.09 -15.71
C HIS A 205 2.78 4.27 -16.85
N GLU A 206 1.91 3.36 -16.52
CA GLU A 206 1.19 2.51 -17.46
C GLU A 206 -0.32 2.86 -17.43
N MET A 207 -1.19 1.97 -17.87
CA MET A 207 -2.62 2.29 -17.98
C MET A 207 -3.26 2.56 -16.61
N TRP A 208 -3.21 1.59 -15.71
CA TRP A 208 -3.86 1.64 -14.39
C TRP A 208 -2.87 1.35 -13.24
N CYS A 209 -1.58 1.41 -13.52
CA CYS A 209 -0.55 1.16 -12.52
C CYS A 209 0.76 1.90 -12.81
N THR A 210 1.68 1.85 -11.87
CA THR A 210 3.06 2.31 -12.04
C THR A 210 4.01 1.16 -11.75
N SER A 211 4.93 0.87 -12.71
CA SER A 211 6.01 -0.09 -12.49
C SER A 211 7.26 0.60 -11.96
N ASN A 212 7.90 -0.01 -10.96
CA ASN A 212 9.14 0.47 -10.37
C ASN A 212 10.29 -0.48 -10.75
N LEU A 213 11.19 -0.01 -11.60
CA LEU A 213 12.15 -0.83 -12.34
C LEU A 213 13.57 -0.44 -11.96
N ARG A 214 14.36 -1.39 -11.43
CA ARG A 214 15.77 -1.17 -11.09
C ARG A 214 16.61 -1.16 -12.37
N ILE A 215 17.27 -0.05 -12.64
CA ILE A 215 18.09 0.12 -13.85
C ILE A 215 19.36 -0.73 -13.74
N LYS A 216 19.54 -1.63 -14.72
CA LYS A 216 20.75 -2.46 -14.87
C LYS A 216 21.80 -1.78 -15.72
N SER A 217 21.38 -1.15 -16.82
CA SER A 217 22.29 -0.41 -17.70
C SER A 217 21.57 0.68 -18.48
N MET A 218 22.32 1.71 -18.84
CA MET A 218 21.90 2.80 -19.71
C MET A 218 22.96 2.99 -20.80
N THR A 219 22.58 2.90 -22.07
CA THR A 219 23.49 3.07 -23.21
C THR A 219 22.98 4.14 -24.14
N VAL A 220 23.81 5.16 -24.39
CA VAL A 220 23.43 6.31 -25.24
C VAL A 220 23.55 5.95 -26.72
N HIS A 221 22.49 6.22 -27.49
CA HIS A 221 22.41 6.06 -28.93
C HIS A 221 21.86 7.36 -29.56
N GLY A 222 22.76 8.26 -29.96
CA GLY A 222 22.36 9.56 -30.51
C GLY A 222 21.59 10.40 -29.47
N ASP A 223 20.33 10.69 -29.73
CA ASP A 223 19.44 11.44 -28.83
C ASP A 223 18.55 10.55 -27.93
N SER A 224 18.75 9.24 -27.99
CA SER A 224 18.03 8.27 -27.17
C SER A 224 18.99 7.50 -26.24
N VAL A 225 18.41 6.85 -25.24
CA VAL A 225 19.09 5.95 -24.30
C VAL A 225 18.35 4.63 -24.26
N ALA A 226 19.08 3.55 -24.51
CA ALA A 226 18.60 2.19 -24.26
C ALA A 226 18.76 1.86 -22.79
N VAL A 227 17.67 1.55 -22.11
CA VAL A 227 17.62 1.19 -20.69
C VAL A 227 17.26 -0.28 -20.56
N THR A 228 18.06 -1.02 -19.80
CA THR A 228 17.74 -2.39 -19.40
C THR A 228 17.56 -2.46 -17.89
N PHE A 229 16.79 -3.42 -17.42
CA PHE A 229 16.45 -3.57 -16.01
C PHE A 229 16.99 -4.87 -15.43
N HIS A 230 16.99 -4.98 -14.11
CA HIS A 230 17.28 -6.23 -13.45
C HIS A 230 16.11 -7.21 -13.57
N ASN A 231 16.35 -8.49 -13.30
CA ASN A 231 15.33 -9.50 -13.14
C ASN A 231 14.96 -9.63 -11.65
N PRO A 232 13.69 -10.00 -11.34
CA PRO A 232 12.66 -10.55 -12.24
C PRO A 232 11.83 -9.50 -12.98
N GLU A 233 11.87 -8.21 -12.60
CA GLU A 233 10.98 -7.17 -13.11
C GLU A 233 11.10 -6.96 -14.62
N ALA A 234 12.31 -7.04 -15.20
CA ALA A 234 12.51 -6.91 -16.64
C ALA A 234 11.72 -7.97 -17.40
N ARG A 235 11.90 -9.25 -17.01
CA ARG A 235 11.21 -10.37 -17.66
C ARG A 235 9.69 -10.22 -17.54
N ILE A 236 9.19 -9.93 -16.33
CA ILE A 236 7.74 -9.83 -16.09
C ILE A 236 7.12 -8.69 -16.90
N LEU A 237 7.72 -7.50 -16.89
CA LEU A 237 7.22 -6.33 -17.62
C LEU A 237 7.10 -6.60 -19.14
N PHE A 238 8.10 -7.28 -19.72
CA PHE A 238 8.13 -7.52 -21.16
C PHE A 238 7.41 -8.81 -21.60
N GLU A 239 7.18 -9.75 -20.71
CA GLU A 239 6.44 -10.99 -21.02
C GLU A 239 4.94 -10.82 -20.81
N HIS A 240 4.50 -10.19 -19.72
CA HIS A 240 3.08 -10.01 -19.44
C HIS A 240 2.45 -8.94 -20.35
N PRO A 241 1.29 -9.21 -20.98
CA PRO A 241 0.72 -8.28 -21.95
C PRO A 241 -0.01 -7.08 -21.35
N TRP A 242 -0.48 -7.17 -20.09
CA TRP A 242 -1.32 -6.18 -19.44
C TRP A 242 -1.05 -6.09 -17.92
N PRO A 243 -0.82 -4.89 -17.37
CA PRO A 243 -0.51 -3.64 -18.06
C PRO A 243 0.85 -3.71 -18.77
N SER A 244 1.11 -2.82 -19.69
CA SER A 244 2.36 -2.79 -20.45
C SER A 244 2.76 -1.36 -20.83
N PRO A 245 4.03 -1.13 -21.15
CA PRO A 245 4.46 0.16 -21.69
C PRO A 245 3.70 0.52 -22.96
N ILE A 246 3.32 1.78 -23.09
CA ILE A 246 2.66 2.32 -24.30
C ILE A 246 3.68 3.13 -25.06
N ALA A 247 4.07 2.69 -26.26
CA ALA A 247 5.09 3.38 -27.05
C ALA A 247 4.54 4.63 -27.75
N SER A 248 3.33 4.52 -28.33
CA SER A 248 2.59 5.62 -28.95
C SER A 248 1.19 5.13 -29.28
N ASP A 249 0.19 5.98 -29.07
CA ASP A 249 -1.14 5.82 -29.67
C ASP A 249 -1.29 6.71 -30.89
N SER A 250 -2.49 6.73 -31.48
CA SER A 250 -2.84 7.60 -32.60
C SER A 250 -2.78 9.10 -32.27
N ALA A 251 -2.78 9.46 -30.98
CA ALA A 251 -2.65 10.82 -30.47
C ALA A 251 -1.21 11.18 -30.06
N GLY A 252 -0.25 10.24 -30.17
CA GLY A 252 1.15 10.46 -29.82
C GLY A 252 1.42 10.37 -28.30
N HIS A 253 0.53 9.77 -27.52
CA HIS A 253 0.67 9.64 -26.08
C HIS A 253 1.42 8.35 -25.73
N ALA A 254 2.71 8.45 -25.46
CA ALA A 254 3.51 7.37 -24.89
C ALA A 254 3.46 7.40 -23.35
N SER A 255 3.81 6.29 -22.71
CA SER A 255 3.91 6.19 -21.25
C SER A 255 4.85 7.25 -20.67
N PRO A 256 4.40 8.09 -19.74
CA PRO A 256 5.30 8.97 -19.00
C PRO A 256 6.11 8.18 -17.98
N PHE A 257 7.25 8.73 -17.59
CA PHE A 257 8.14 8.13 -16.59
C PHE A 257 8.97 9.20 -15.88
N TYR A 258 9.56 8.81 -14.75
CA TYR A 258 10.61 9.57 -14.10
C TYR A 258 11.71 8.66 -13.54
N LEU A 259 12.89 9.23 -13.31
CA LEU A 259 14.01 8.56 -12.67
C LEU A 259 14.08 8.95 -11.19
N THR A 260 14.44 8.01 -10.33
CA THR A 260 14.57 8.25 -8.89
C THR A 260 15.74 7.46 -8.30
N ASN A 261 16.08 7.74 -7.03
CA ASN A 261 17.08 7.02 -6.26
C ASN A 261 18.51 7.13 -6.83
N ALA A 262 18.93 8.31 -7.21
CA ALA A 262 20.34 8.57 -7.52
C ALA A 262 20.79 9.90 -6.92
N LYS A 263 22.05 9.96 -6.49
CA LYS A 263 22.61 11.16 -5.85
C LYS A 263 22.62 12.37 -6.78
N GLU A 264 22.81 12.12 -8.08
CA GLU A 264 22.82 13.14 -9.12
C GLU A 264 21.46 13.80 -9.33
N LEU A 265 20.37 13.20 -8.82
CA LEU A 265 19.01 13.70 -8.89
C LEU A 265 18.61 14.48 -7.62
N LEU A 266 19.53 14.62 -6.65
CA LEU A 266 19.29 15.35 -5.41
C LEU A 266 19.51 16.85 -5.64
N ASP A 267 18.54 17.56 -6.21
CA ASP A 267 18.71 18.94 -6.65
C ASP A 267 17.60 19.91 -6.18
N GLU A 268 16.48 19.41 -5.69
CA GLU A 268 15.37 20.19 -5.19
C GLU A 268 15.27 20.16 -3.65
N PRO A 269 14.81 21.27 -3.00
CA PRO A 269 14.58 21.29 -1.56
C PRO A 269 13.49 20.28 -1.12
N GLY A 270 13.76 19.56 -0.04
CA GLY A 270 12.88 18.51 0.50
C GLY A 270 13.23 17.12 -0.03
N GLU A 271 14.20 17.02 -0.92
CA GLU A 271 14.65 15.73 -1.43
C GLU A 271 15.73 15.09 -0.56
N TRP A 272 15.80 13.75 -0.64
CA TRP A 272 16.80 12.95 0.07
C TRP A 272 17.34 11.81 -0.80
N TYR A 273 18.57 11.39 -0.46
CA TYR A 273 19.22 10.23 -1.04
C TYR A 273 19.98 9.46 0.04
N HIS A 274 19.88 8.14 0.03
CA HIS A 274 20.63 7.24 0.91
C HIS A 274 21.72 6.51 0.12
N ASP A 275 22.98 6.77 0.51
CA ASP A 275 24.12 5.98 0.03
C ASP A 275 24.37 4.84 1.03
N ILE A 276 23.85 3.66 0.71
CA ILE A 276 23.96 2.48 1.57
C ILE A 276 25.41 2.00 1.74
N ARG A 277 26.28 2.24 0.73
CA ARG A 277 27.68 1.84 0.79
C ARG A 277 28.51 2.74 1.69
N GLU A 278 28.20 4.03 1.68
CA GLU A 278 28.86 5.03 2.52
C GLU A 278 28.19 5.17 3.89
N HIS A 279 27.04 4.51 4.12
CA HIS A 279 26.19 4.67 5.30
C HIS A 279 25.79 6.14 5.54
N LYS A 280 25.49 6.87 4.45
CA LYS A 280 25.19 8.31 4.50
C LYS A 280 23.78 8.60 3.99
N LEU A 281 23.07 9.37 4.76
CA LEU A 281 21.79 9.96 4.36
C LEU A 281 22.03 11.44 4.03
N TYR A 282 21.68 11.81 2.81
CA TYR A 282 21.76 13.18 2.30
C TYR A 282 20.35 13.75 2.20
N TYR A 283 20.17 14.96 2.66
CA TYR A 283 18.91 15.69 2.59
C TYR A 283 19.16 17.14 2.15
N GLN A 284 18.37 17.63 1.21
CA GLN A 284 18.39 19.04 0.82
C GLN A 284 17.30 19.79 1.57
N PRO A 285 17.65 20.60 2.59
CA PRO A 285 16.65 21.26 3.40
C PRO A 285 15.94 22.39 2.65
N GLN A 286 14.71 22.70 3.07
CA GLN A 286 14.01 23.89 2.66
C GLN A 286 14.75 25.15 3.17
N ALA A 287 14.51 26.31 2.55
CA ALA A 287 15.14 27.55 2.98
C ALA A 287 14.78 27.88 4.45
N GLY A 288 15.80 27.94 5.32
CA GLY A 288 15.64 28.23 6.75
C GLY A 288 15.16 27.06 7.60
N GLU A 289 15.06 25.86 7.03
CA GLU A 289 14.67 24.65 7.76
C GLU A 289 15.75 24.20 8.75
N THR A 290 15.32 23.82 9.94
CA THR A 290 16.17 23.17 10.95
C THR A 290 15.49 21.88 11.35
N ILE A 291 16.15 20.75 11.08
CA ILE A 291 15.61 19.42 11.41
C ILE A 291 15.59 19.22 12.92
N LYS A 292 14.40 18.96 13.47
CA LYS A 292 14.21 18.56 14.86
C LYS A 292 14.20 17.05 14.99
N GLU A 293 13.58 16.40 14.01
CA GLU A 293 13.44 14.95 13.96
C GLU A 293 13.51 14.46 12.52
N ALA A 294 14.25 13.38 12.30
CA ALA A 294 14.26 12.63 11.04
C ALA A 294 14.13 11.14 11.35
N ILE A 295 13.17 10.48 10.72
CA ILE A 295 12.84 9.07 10.96
C ILE A 295 12.93 8.30 9.67
N VAL A 296 13.63 7.15 9.69
CA VAL A 296 13.66 6.15 8.64
C VAL A 296 13.04 4.86 9.13
N PRO A 297 12.25 4.14 8.34
CA PRO A 297 11.62 2.89 8.74
C PRO A 297 12.63 1.73 8.65
N VAL A 298 12.50 0.74 9.57
CA VAL A 298 13.37 -0.45 9.60
C VAL A 298 12.58 -1.76 9.62
N VAL A 299 11.25 -1.69 9.54
CA VAL A 299 10.36 -2.86 9.46
C VAL A 299 9.30 -2.65 8.38
N GLU A 300 8.80 -3.74 7.82
CA GLU A 300 7.70 -3.71 6.84
C GLU A 300 6.33 -3.89 7.53
N THR A 301 6.29 -4.70 8.60
CA THR A 301 5.08 -4.97 9.38
C THR A 301 5.30 -4.68 10.87
N LEU A 302 4.32 -4.03 11.52
CA LEU A 302 4.35 -3.72 12.95
C LEU A 302 3.63 -4.78 13.79
N VAL A 303 2.49 -5.28 13.30
CA VAL A 303 1.67 -6.25 14.04
C VAL A 303 1.21 -7.36 13.10
N GLU A 304 1.46 -8.59 13.53
CA GLU A 304 0.94 -9.80 12.87
C GLU A 304 -0.04 -10.50 13.81
N MET A 305 -1.25 -10.80 13.34
CA MET A 305 -2.24 -11.64 14.03
C MET A 305 -2.42 -12.91 13.24
N ILE A 306 -1.78 -14.01 13.68
CA ILE A 306 -1.72 -15.24 12.92
C ILE A 306 -2.30 -16.40 13.72
N GLY A 307 -3.46 -16.88 13.26
CA GLY A 307 -4.09 -18.11 13.71
C GLY A 307 -4.07 -19.21 12.65
N SER A 308 -4.90 -20.21 12.84
CA SER A 308 -5.25 -21.22 11.83
C SER A 308 -6.77 -21.34 11.69
N ALA A 309 -7.23 -22.08 10.70
CA ALA A 309 -8.66 -22.35 10.52
C ALA A 309 -9.28 -23.06 11.72
N GLU A 310 -8.51 -23.89 12.45
CA GLU A 310 -8.91 -24.60 13.67
C GLU A 310 -8.78 -23.74 14.92
N GLN A 311 -7.78 -22.88 14.97
CA GLN A 311 -7.47 -22.04 16.12
C GLN A 311 -7.22 -20.59 15.67
N PRO A 312 -8.29 -19.85 15.32
CA PRO A 312 -8.14 -18.45 14.94
C PRO A 312 -7.78 -17.57 16.15
N VAL A 313 -7.03 -16.50 15.89
CA VAL A 313 -6.91 -15.38 16.85
C VAL A 313 -8.25 -14.66 16.91
N ARG A 314 -8.82 -14.44 18.09
CA ARG A 314 -10.19 -13.91 18.20
C ARG A 314 -10.36 -12.87 19.29
N ASP A 315 -11.41 -12.04 19.09
CA ASP A 315 -11.93 -11.14 20.13
C ASP A 315 -10.86 -10.15 20.65
N ILE A 316 -9.94 -9.70 19.78
CA ILE A 316 -8.97 -8.67 20.10
C ILE A 316 -9.56 -7.30 19.75
N SER A 317 -9.39 -6.34 20.65
CA SER A 317 -9.79 -4.94 20.44
C SER A 317 -8.58 -4.02 20.57
N ILE A 318 -8.39 -3.17 19.56
CA ILE A 318 -7.35 -2.13 19.55
C ILE A 318 -8.06 -0.78 19.41
N LYS A 319 -7.81 0.11 20.37
CA LYS A 319 -8.51 1.39 20.44
C LYS A 319 -7.57 2.57 20.61
N GLY A 320 -7.71 3.58 19.75
CA GLY A 320 -7.01 4.86 19.89
C GLY A 320 -5.48 4.75 19.81
N ILE A 321 -4.98 3.86 18.94
CA ILE A 321 -3.54 3.62 18.74
C ILE A 321 -3.17 4.04 17.33
N THR A 322 -2.00 4.69 17.19
CA THR A 322 -1.39 5.03 15.91
C THR A 322 -0.35 3.98 15.52
N PHE A 323 -0.39 3.50 14.27
CA PHE A 323 0.60 2.65 13.64
C PHE A 323 1.38 3.47 12.63
N SER A 324 2.71 3.50 12.75
CA SER A 324 3.53 4.46 12.00
C SER A 324 4.92 3.93 11.66
N HIS A 325 5.50 4.50 10.59
CA HIS A 325 6.88 4.29 10.14
C HIS A 325 7.19 2.84 9.75
N THR A 326 6.58 2.39 8.65
CA THR A 326 6.97 1.14 7.96
C THR A 326 7.58 1.46 6.59
N THR A 327 8.29 0.49 6.03
CA THR A 327 8.78 0.51 4.64
C THR A 327 8.18 -0.66 3.85
N TRP A 328 8.51 -0.74 2.57
CA TRP A 328 8.30 -1.91 1.74
C TRP A 328 9.44 -2.01 0.73
N MET A 329 10.31 -3.00 0.91
CA MET A 329 11.61 -3.06 0.24
C MET A 329 11.59 -3.78 -1.10
N ARG A 330 10.50 -4.48 -1.44
CA ARG A 330 10.43 -5.22 -2.71
C ARG A 330 10.85 -4.41 -3.94
N PRO A 331 10.44 -3.12 -4.13
CA PRO A 331 10.86 -2.37 -5.31
C PRO A 331 12.37 -2.19 -5.42
N SER A 332 13.09 -2.05 -4.30
CA SER A 332 14.56 -1.97 -4.26
C SER A 332 15.24 -3.33 -4.43
N GLU A 333 14.57 -4.44 -4.06
CA GLU A 333 15.15 -5.78 -4.08
C GLU A 333 14.85 -6.57 -5.35
N LYS A 334 13.61 -6.48 -5.86
CA LYS A 334 13.07 -7.31 -6.94
C LYS A 334 12.31 -6.52 -8.00
N GLY A 335 12.29 -5.18 -7.89
CA GLY A 335 11.41 -4.35 -8.68
C GLY A 335 9.94 -4.57 -8.34
N HIS A 336 9.08 -3.78 -8.96
CA HIS A 336 7.63 -3.85 -8.78
C HIS A 336 6.94 -3.70 -10.13
N VAL A 337 6.22 -4.72 -10.56
CA VAL A 337 5.39 -4.72 -11.78
C VAL A 337 3.99 -5.14 -11.35
N PRO A 338 3.09 -4.20 -11.10
CA PRO A 338 1.75 -4.52 -10.60
C PRO A 338 0.82 -5.02 -11.71
N LEU A 339 -0.16 -5.84 -11.32
CA LEU A 339 -1.25 -6.24 -12.19
C LEU A 339 -2.45 -5.30 -12.01
N GLN A 340 -2.91 -5.09 -10.78
CA GLN A 340 -4.09 -4.30 -10.43
C GLN A 340 -4.09 -3.99 -8.93
N ALA A 341 -4.53 -2.78 -8.54
CA ALA A 341 -4.72 -2.38 -7.14
C ALA A 341 -3.52 -2.69 -6.22
N GLY A 342 -2.28 -2.53 -6.71
CA GLY A 342 -1.05 -2.80 -5.97
C GLY A 342 -0.69 -4.29 -5.85
N MET A 343 -1.52 -5.22 -6.36
CA MET A 343 -1.14 -6.63 -6.44
C MET A 343 -0.10 -6.80 -7.55
N TYR A 344 1.10 -7.25 -7.20
CA TYR A 344 2.22 -7.35 -8.13
C TYR A 344 2.39 -8.75 -8.71
N LEU A 345 2.85 -8.82 -9.95
CA LEU A 345 3.16 -10.08 -10.62
C LEU A 345 4.44 -10.71 -10.01
N VAL A 346 4.31 -11.94 -9.55
CA VAL A 346 5.46 -12.76 -9.11
C VAL A 346 5.93 -13.68 -10.22
N GLU A 347 5.02 -14.07 -11.08
CA GLU A 347 5.27 -14.91 -12.25
C GLU A 347 4.23 -14.58 -13.33
N ALA A 348 4.62 -14.65 -14.58
CA ALA A 348 3.78 -14.35 -15.73
C ALA A 348 4.04 -15.32 -16.87
N TYR A 349 3.06 -15.45 -17.78
CA TYR A 349 3.21 -16.09 -19.06
C TYR A 349 3.71 -17.54 -19.02
N LYS A 350 3.08 -18.38 -18.19
CA LYS A 350 3.33 -19.82 -18.24
C LYS A 350 2.37 -20.48 -19.22
N LEU A 351 2.90 -21.06 -20.29
CA LEU A 351 2.11 -21.82 -21.26
C LEU A 351 1.43 -23.01 -20.60
N ASN A 352 0.11 -22.97 -20.50
CA ASN A 352 -0.71 -24.07 -20.00
C ASN A 352 -1.89 -24.32 -20.94
N PRO A 353 -1.77 -25.30 -21.87
CA PRO A 353 -2.85 -25.61 -22.83
C PRO A 353 -4.18 -25.99 -22.18
N GLN A 354 -4.16 -26.49 -20.94
CA GLN A 354 -5.39 -26.83 -20.21
C GLN A 354 -6.14 -25.58 -19.73
N MET A 355 -5.42 -24.55 -19.38
CA MET A 355 -6.01 -23.27 -18.95
C MET A 355 -6.80 -22.61 -20.08
N ASP A 356 -6.24 -22.56 -21.29
CA ASP A 356 -6.89 -22.01 -22.46
C ASP A 356 -8.24 -22.67 -22.75
N ARG A 357 -8.31 -24.01 -22.63
CA ARG A 357 -9.54 -24.77 -22.84
C ARG A 357 -10.63 -24.50 -21.81
N LEU A 358 -10.25 -24.21 -20.55
CA LEU A 358 -11.20 -24.04 -19.46
C LEU A 358 -11.83 -22.65 -19.44
N ASN A 359 -11.09 -21.62 -19.79
CA ASN A 359 -11.48 -20.23 -19.54
C ASN A 359 -11.62 -19.40 -20.81
N ASN A 360 -11.31 -19.94 -21.98
CA ASN A 360 -11.29 -19.20 -23.25
C ASN A 360 -10.40 -17.93 -23.20
N HIS A 361 -9.45 -17.89 -22.26
CA HIS A 361 -8.45 -16.82 -22.15
C HIS A 361 -7.25 -17.13 -23.04
N LYS A 362 -6.61 -16.07 -23.50
CA LYS A 362 -5.34 -16.20 -24.20
C LYS A 362 -4.26 -16.66 -23.21
N LEU A 363 -3.45 -17.63 -23.60
CA LEU A 363 -2.35 -18.13 -22.78
C LEU A 363 -1.32 -17.04 -22.42
N ASP A 364 -1.24 -16.00 -23.21
CA ASP A 364 -0.32 -14.87 -23.06
C ASP A 364 -0.70 -13.90 -21.93
N ASN A 365 -1.85 -14.08 -21.27
CA ASN A 365 -2.31 -13.23 -20.17
C ASN A 365 -2.28 -13.94 -18.80
N GLN A 366 -1.57 -15.04 -18.68
CA GLN A 366 -1.47 -15.74 -17.40
C GLN A 366 -0.57 -14.99 -16.41
N GLY A 367 -0.98 -14.94 -15.14
CA GLY A 367 -0.25 -14.28 -14.09
C GLY A 367 -0.49 -14.89 -12.70
N TRP A 368 0.50 -14.76 -11.85
CA TRP A 368 0.42 -15.11 -10.43
C TRP A 368 0.84 -13.87 -9.65
N VAL A 369 0.06 -13.51 -8.65
CA VAL A 369 0.27 -12.24 -7.94
C VAL A 369 0.63 -12.44 -6.48
N GLY A 370 1.42 -11.51 -5.97
CA GLY A 370 1.66 -11.25 -4.56
C GLY A 370 1.05 -9.92 -4.15
N ARG A 371 1.11 -9.63 -2.87
CA ARG A 371 0.67 -8.36 -2.28
C ARG A 371 1.80 -7.71 -1.49
N ALA A 372 1.74 -6.40 -1.33
CA ALA A 372 2.66 -5.69 -0.44
C ALA A 372 2.35 -5.99 1.02
N ASP A 373 3.38 -5.97 1.85
CA ASP A 373 3.23 -6.05 3.29
C ASP A 373 2.42 -4.86 3.82
N ALA A 374 1.70 -5.08 4.91
CA ALA A 374 0.94 -4.06 5.58
C ALA A 374 1.47 -3.79 6.99
N ALA A 375 1.24 -2.56 7.49
CA ALA A 375 1.64 -2.23 8.86
C ALA A 375 0.98 -3.17 9.88
N VAL A 376 -0.23 -3.66 9.59
CA VAL A 376 -0.93 -4.67 10.41
C VAL A 376 -1.52 -5.74 9.51
N GLU A 377 -1.13 -7.00 9.73
CA GLU A 377 -1.60 -8.16 8.96
C GLU A 377 -2.37 -9.16 9.81
N LEU A 378 -3.47 -9.67 9.24
CA LEU A 378 -4.35 -10.64 9.88
C LEU A 378 -4.54 -11.88 9.01
N ARG A 379 -4.33 -13.06 9.61
CA ARG A 379 -4.59 -14.37 8.99
C ARG A 379 -5.33 -15.26 9.96
N HIS A 380 -6.43 -15.85 9.51
CA HIS A 380 -7.30 -16.70 10.34
C HIS A 380 -7.64 -16.05 11.68
N THR A 381 -8.39 -14.95 11.60
CA THR A 381 -8.82 -14.18 12.77
C THR A 381 -10.34 -14.08 12.85
N ALA A 382 -10.87 -13.85 14.05
CA ALA A 382 -12.29 -13.65 14.25
C ALA A 382 -12.58 -12.50 15.23
N ASN A 383 -13.54 -11.62 14.87
CA ASN A 383 -14.02 -10.53 15.71
C ASN A 383 -12.88 -9.56 16.16
N ILE A 384 -11.98 -9.20 15.27
CA ILE A 384 -10.94 -8.21 15.56
C ILE A 384 -11.52 -6.82 15.35
N VAL A 385 -11.33 -5.93 16.31
CA VAL A 385 -11.86 -4.57 16.28
C VAL A 385 -10.73 -3.54 16.33
N PHE A 386 -10.72 -2.63 15.35
CA PHE A 386 -9.95 -1.39 15.37
C PHE A 386 -10.92 -0.21 15.52
N ASP A 387 -10.84 0.51 16.64
CA ASP A 387 -11.72 1.62 16.98
C ASP A 387 -10.93 2.91 17.20
N GLY A 388 -11.15 3.91 16.36
CA GLY A 388 -10.47 5.21 16.47
C GLY A 388 -8.95 5.11 16.34
N CYS A 389 -8.46 4.17 15.54
CA CYS A 389 -7.04 3.99 15.27
C CYS A 389 -6.56 4.92 14.14
N ARG A 390 -5.24 5.12 14.07
CA ARG A 390 -4.62 5.90 13.02
C ARG A 390 -3.52 5.07 12.35
N PHE A 391 -3.52 5.04 11.04
CA PHE A 391 -2.52 4.41 10.19
C PHE A 391 -1.88 5.51 9.36
N GLU A 392 -0.61 5.83 9.64
CA GLU A 392 0.07 6.95 8.99
C GLU A 392 1.58 6.70 8.84
N HIS A 393 2.19 7.39 7.88
CA HIS A 393 3.62 7.27 7.61
C HIS A 393 4.04 5.83 7.28
N LEU A 394 3.37 5.21 6.30
CA LEU A 394 3.57 3.82 5.95
C LEU A 394 4.09 3.65 4.53
N GLY A 395 5.15 2.84 4.37
CA GLY A 395 5.74 2.54 3.06
C GLY A 395 5.10 1.35 2.33
N GLY A 396 4.33 0.52 3.04
CA GLY A 396 3.49 -0.55 2.49
C GLY A 396 2.01 -0.19 2.55
N SER A 397 1.14 -1.18 2.72
CA SER A 397 -0.29 -0.98 2.96
C SER A 397 -0.59 -0.70 4.45
N GLY A 398 -1.74 -0.12 4.75
CA GLY A 398 -2.10 0.20 6.13
C GLY A 398 -2.53 -1.03 6.93
N LEU A 399 -3.62 -1.67 6.54
CA LEU A 399 -4.22 -2.82 7.24
C LEU A 399 -4.64 -3.89 6.23
N ASP A 400 -4.25 -5.16 6.46
CA ASP A 400 -4.57 -6.27 5.57
C ASP A 400 -5.24 -7.44 6.30
N TYR A 401 -6.48 -7.76 5.93
CA TYR A 401 -7.18 -8.99 6.27
C TYR A 401 -6.90 -10.04 5.19
N VAL A 402 -5.77 -10.74 5.30
CA VAL A 402 -5.18 -11.52 4.20
C VAL A 402 -6.01 -12.75 3.82
N LEU A 403 -6.37 -13.59 4.80
CA LEU A 403 -7.00 -14.88 4.57
C LEU A 403 -7.75 -15.35 5.80
N GLY A 404 -8.94 -15.96 5.61
CA GLY A 404 -9.68 -16.64 6.68
C GLY A 404 -10.12 -15.75 7.84
N CYS A 405 -10.30 -14.46 7.60
CA CYS A 405 -10.72 -13.50 8.63
C CYS A 405 -12.24 -13.37 8.68
N LYS A 406 -12.85 -13.38 9.87
CA LYS A 406 -14.29 -13.35 10.05
C LYS A 406 -14.74 -12.29 11.06
N GLY A 407 -15.77 -11.51 10.71
CA GLY A 407 -16.50 -10.64 11.63
C GLY A 407 -15.68 -9.49 12.21
N GLY A 408 -14.58 -9.10 11.55
CA GLY A 408 -13.77 -7.96 11.97
C GLY A 408 -14.48 -6.62 11.74
N MET A 409 -14.09 -5.60 12.49
CA MET A 409 -14.64 -4.25 12.38
C MET A 409 -13.53 -3.20 12.47
N VAL A 410 -13.52 -2.29 11.50
CA VAL A 410 -12.72 -1.06 11.54
C VAL A 410 -13.69 0.11 11.58
N THR A 411 -13.60 0.93 12.60
CA THR A 411 -14.53 2.04 12.79
C THR A 411 -13.85 3.29 13.32
N GLY A 412 -14.29 4.47 12.86
CA GLY A 412 -13.78 5.76 13.32
C GLY A 412 -12.29 5.96 13.17
N SER A 413 -11.66 5.21 12.25
CA SER A 413 -10.21 5.19 12.07
C SER A 413 -9.78 6.06 10.88
N THR A 414 -8.53 6.53 10.91
CA THR A 414 -7.95 7.37 9.86
C THR A 414 -6.78 6.66 9.20
N PHE A 415 -6.74 6.73 7.87
CA PHE A 415 -5.66 6.22 7.02
C PHE A 415 -5.10 7.37 6.20
N THR A 416 -3.83 7.71 6.39
CA THR A 416 -3.21 8.87 5.72
C THR A 416 -1.69 8.70 5.59
N ASP A 417 -1.10 9.36 4.60
CA ASP A 417 0.33 9.23 4.26
C ASP A 417 0.76 7.75 4.16
N ILE A 418 0.10 7.03 3.27
CA ILE A 418 0.36 5.61 2.99
C ILE A 418 0.80 5.46 1.54
N ALA A 419 1.95 4.81 1.35
CA ALA A 419 2.54 4.63 0.02
C ALA A 419 1.67 3.77 -0.90
N MET A 420 1.02 2.75 -0.37
CA MET A 420 0.20 1.77 -1.09
C MET A 420 -1.28 1.82 -0.66
N ASN A 421 -1.98 0.67 -0.64
CA ASN A 421 -3.39 0.64 -0.28
C ASN A 421 -3.65 1.08 1.18
N GLY A 422 -4.71 1.83 1.40
CA GLY A 422 -5.15 2.12 2.76
C GLY A 422 -5.55 0.83 3.50
N MET A 423 -6.44 0.03 2.89
CA MET A 423 -6.82 -1.29 3.39
C MET A 423 -6.87 -2.33 2.28
N VAL A 424 -6.49 -3.56 2.63
CA VAL A 424 -6.62 -4.74 1.78
C VAL A 424 -7.47 -5.79 2.51
N VAL A 425 -8.42 -6.42 1.81
CA VAL A 425 -9.31 -7.44 2.40
C VAL A 425 -9.45 -8.62 1.46
N GLY A 426 -9.16 -9.81 1.97
CA GLY A 426 -9.39 -11.06 1.25
C GLY A 426 -8.23 -11.52 0.38
N CYS A 427 -8.41 -12.68 -0.20
CA CYS A 427 -7.46 -13.30 -1.11
C CYS A 427 -7.57 -12.68 -2.51
N PHE A 428 -6.44 -12.62 -3.23
CA PHE A 428 -6.37 -12.16 -4.62
C PHE A 428 -5.83 -13.26 -5.54
N SER A 429 -4.84 -14.00 -5.10
CA SER A 429 -4.31 -15.16 -5.80
C SER A 429 -3.75 -16.11 -4.75
N PRO A 430 -4.43 -17.19 -4.41
CA PRO A 430 -3.88 -18.22 -3.55
C PRO A 430 -2.63 -18.83 -4.18
N GLU A 431 -1.73 -19.35 -3.36
CA GLU A 431 -0.52 -20.00 -3.82
C GLU A 431 -0.83 -21.08 -4.86
N GLY A 432 -0.18 -20.99 -6.02
CA GLY A 432 -0.35 -21.91 -7.12
C GLY A 432 -1.59 -21.70 -8.00
N LEU A 433 -2.51 -20.80 -7.65
CA LEU A 433 -3.66 -20.47 -8.48
C LEU A 433 -3.34 -19.27 -9.39
N GLU A 434 -3.59 -19.44 -10.68
CA GLU A 434 -3.48 -18.36 -11.66
C GLU A 434 -4.57 -17.30 -11.41
N THR A 435 -4.20 -16.01 -11.52
CA THR A 435 -5.00 -14.89 -11.01
C THR A 435 -6.36 -14.68 -11.70
N HIS A 436 -6.53 -15.16 -12.94
CA HIS A 436 -7.81 -15.04 -13.68
C HIS A 436 -8.81 -16.14 -13.35
N ARG A 437 -8.41 -17.14 -12.60
CA ARG A 437 -9.31 -18.24 -12.23
C ARG A 437 -10.22 -17.86 -11.06
N PRO A 438 -11.48 -18.36 -11.06
CA PRO A 438 -12.38 -18.16 -9.95
C PRO A 438 -11.83 -18.83 -8.69
N TYR A 439 -11.91 -18.14 -7.56
CA TYR A 439 -11.56 -18.68 -6.25
C TYR A 439 -12.81 -19.15 -5.51
N ASP A 440 -12.94 -20.44 -5.32
CA ASP A 440 -14.00 -21.07 -4.52
C ASP A 440 -13.36 -22.19 -3.68
N PRO A 441 -12.72 -21.87 -2.54
CA PRO A 441 -11.95 -22.84 -1.78
C PRO A 441 -12.85 -23.93 -1.18
N ILE A 442 -12.34 -25.16 -1.11
CA ILE A 442 -13.03 -26.30 -0.48
C ILE A 442 -13.32 -26.00 0.98
N ASP A 443 -12.35 -25.44 1.69
CA ASP A 443 -12.55 -24.95 3.05
C ASP A 443 -12.99 -23.49 3.02
N SER A 444 -14.28 -23.25 3.21
CA SER A 444 -14.86 -21.90 3.23
C SER A 444 -14.31 -21.01 4.36
N ARG A 445 -13.63 -21.58 5.35
CA ARG A 445 -12.98 -20.83 6.42
C ARG A 445 -11.76 -20.04 5.94
N GLU A 446 -11.26 -20.31 4.73
CA GLU A 446 -10.20 -19.52 4.10
C GLU A 446 -10.70 -18.17 3.54
N VAL A 447 -11.99 -18.01 3.34
CA VAL A 447 -12.55 -16.78 2.80
C VAL A 447 -12.68 -15.72 3.89
N CYS A 448 -12.29 -14.49 3.58
CA CYS A 448 -12.59 -13.34 4.45
C CYS A 448 -14.07 -12.97 4.34
N ILE A 449 -14.78 -13.03 5.46
CA ILE A 449 -16.24 -12.85 5.50
C ILE A 449 -16.68 -11.91 6.63
N GLN A 450 -17.79 -11.20 6.40
CA GLN A 450 -18.47 -10.39 7.42
C GLN A 450 -17.57 -9.29 8.03
N GLN A 451 -16.61 -8.76 7.26
CA GLN A 451 -15.84 -7.59 7.69
C GLN A 451 -16.70 -6.32 7.57
N THR A 452 -16.57 -5.40 8.50
CA THR A 452 -17.24 -4.10 8.47
C THR A 452 -16.19 -2.98 8.54
N ILE A 453 -16.20 -2.09 7.55
CA ILE A 453 -15.37 -0.90 7.48
C ILE A 453 -16.30 0.30 7.45
N LYS A 454 -16.33 1.08 8.53
CA LYS A 454 -17.32 2.15 8.65
C LYS A 454 -16.81 3.38 9.39
N ASP A 455 -17.36 4.53 9.01
CA ASP A 455 -17.06 5.82 9.63
C ASP A 455 -15.55 6.12 9.67
N CYS A 456 -14.79 5.63 8.67
CA CYS A 456 -13.35 5.81 8.52
C CYS A 456 -13.03 6.87 7.47
N GLU A 457 -11.89 7.55 7.64
CA GLU A 457 -11.37 8.52 6.69
C GLU A 457 -10.10 7.99 6.01
N PHE A 458 -10.06 8.07 4.68
CA PHE A 458 -8.91 7.68 3.86
C PHE A 458 -8.52 8.88 3.00
N TYR A 459 -7.31 9.40 3.17
CA TYR A 459 -6.77 10.48 2.35
C TYR A 459 -5.26 10.42 2.32
N ASP A 460 -4.66 10.96 1.25
CA ASP A 460 -3.22 10.87 1.01
C ASP A 460 -2.71 9.43 1.16
N VAL A 461 -3.53 8.46 0.78
CA VAL A 461 -3.12 7.06 0.59
C VAL A 461 -2.80 6.84 -0.88
N THR A 462 -2.04 5.77 -1.21
CA THR A 462 -1.56 5.49 -2.58
C THR A 462 -0.56 6.54 -3.11
N ASN A 463 0.18 7.20 -2.23
CA ASN A 463 0.96 8.38 -2.59
C ASN A 463 2.36 8.07 -3.18
N GLU A 464 2.76 6.77 -3.25
CA GLU A 464 3.97 6.32 -3.97
C GLU A 464 3.64 5.30 -5.07
N ASP A 465 2.81 4.28 -4.81
CA ASP A 465 2.28 3.39 -5.85
C ASP A 465 0.90 3.89 -6.28
N TRP A 466 0.89 4.62 -7.39
CA TRP A 466 -0.32 5.30 -7.85
C TRP A 466 -1.40 4.37 -8.38
N GLY A 467 -1.08 3.12 -8.70
CA GLY A 467 -2.06 2.09 -9.10
C GLY A 467 -2.76 1.39 -7.94
N CYS A 468 -2.44 1.75 -6.69
CA CYS A 468 -3.13 1.31 -5.50
C CYS A 468 -4.47 2.03 -5.29
N VAL A 469 -5.28 1.52 -4.37
CA VAL A 469 -6.63 2.02 -4.08
C VAL A 469 -6.82 2.26 -2.57
N ALA A 470 -7.79 3.10 -2.18
CA ALA A 470 -8.01 3.32 -0.76
C ALA A 470 -8.48 2.04 -0.05
N ILE A 471 -9.40 1.28 -0.65
CA ILE A 471 -9.86 -0.01 -0.13
C ILE A 471 -9.88 -1.04 -1.26
N ALA A 472 -9.01 -2.05 -1.18
CA ALA A 472 -8.96 -3.19 -2.08
C ALA A 472 -9.63 -4.41 -1.41
N ALA A 473 -10.75 -4.87 -1.93
CA ALA A 473 -11.44 -6.06 -1.46
C ALA A 473 -11.48 -7.11 -2.57
N GLY A 474 -10.68 -8.16 -2.45
CA GLY A 474 -10.57 -9.22 -3.45
C GLY A 474 -11.68 -10.26 -3.37
N TYR A 475 -11.32 -11.53 -3.21
CA TYR A 475 -12.27 -12.62 -3.03
C TYR A 475 -12.85 -12.61 -1.62
N VAL A 476 -13.97 -11.90 -1.44
CA VAL A 476 -14.63 -11.66 -0.14
C VAL A 476 -16.12 -11.96 -0.19
N SER A 477 -16.74 -12.22 0.97
CA SER A 477 -18.18 -12.45 1.08
C SER A 477 -18.83 -11.71 2.24
N ASN A 478 -19.99 -11.15 2.01
CA ASN A 478 -20.81 -10.49 3.03
C ASN A 478 -20.06 -9.39 3.79
N ILE A 479 -19.19 -8.64 3.13
CA ILE A 479 -18.51 -7.50 3.74
C ILE A 479 -19.38 -6.25 3.63
N ASN A 480 -19.20 -5.31 4.57
CA ASN A 480 -19.83 -4.00 4.57
C ASN A 480 -18.78 -2.90 4.56
N ILE A 481 -18.83 -2.06 3.53
CA ILE A 481 -18.01 -0.82 3.43
C ILE A 481 -19.04 0.33 3.44
N GLU A 482 -19.16 1.01 4.58
CA GLU A 482 -20.25 1.97 4.74
C GLU A 482 -19.86 3.24 5.48
N HIS A 483 -20.42 4.37 5.04
CA HIS A 483 -20.23 5.67 5.68
C HIS A 483 -18.76 6.11 5.81
N ASN A 484 -17.89 5.69 4.91
CA ASN A 484 -16.51 6.16 4.88
C ASN A 484 -16.38 7.42 4.01
N THR A 485 -15.39 8.24 4.31
CA THR A 485 -14.98 9.38 3.48
C THR A 485 -13.61 9.06 2.86
N ILE A 486 -13.53 9.09 1.53
CA ILE A 486 -12.32 8.75 0.76
C ILE A 486 -12.01 9.93 -0.15
N HIS A 487 -10.81 10.50 -0.06
CA HIS A 487 -10.43 11.65 -0.87
C HIS A 487 -8.92 11.82 -1.01
N ASP A 488 -8.51 12.67 -1.94
CA ASP A 488 -7.10 13.00 -2.20
C ASP A 488 -6.25 11.74 -2.43
N ILE A 489 -6.66 10.92 -3.41
CA ILE A 489 -6.01 9.65 -3.75
C ILE A 489 -5.64 9.56 -5.22
N SER A 490 -4.63 8.73 -5.52
CA SER A 490 -4.03 8.66 -6.85
C SER A 490 -4.90 8.00 -7.90
N TYR A 491 -5.75 7.04 -7.52
CA TYR A 491 -6.51 6.18 -8.44
C TYR A 491 -7.96 5.97 -7.98
N THR A 492 -8.40 4.73 -7.89
CA THR A 492 -9.76 4.30 -7.54
C THR A 492 -10.00 4.36 -6.03
N GLY A 493 -11.20 4.77 -5.61
CA GLY A 493 -11.58 4.81 -4.20
C GLY A 493 -11.76 3.41 -3.59
N ILE A 494 -12.71 2.65 -4.11
CA ILE A 494 -13.03 1.28 -3.66
C ILE A 494 -12.98 0.33 -4.85
N SER A 495 -12.14 -0.69 -4.78
CA SER A 495 -12.11 -1.81 -5.71
C SER A 495 -12.68 -3.05 -5.04
N LEU A 496 -13.80 -3.60 -5.56
CA LEU A 496 -14.48 -4.76 -5.00
C LEU A 496 -14.54 -5.90 -6.01
N GLY A 497 -14.00 -7.04 -5.63
CA GLY A 497 -13.94 -8.23 -6.46
C GLY A 497 -12.58 -8.43 -7.11
N TRP A 498 -12.37 -9.63 -7.64
CA TRP A 498 -11.16 -10.07 -8.29
C TRP A 498 -11.43 -11.17 -9.31
N GLY A 499 -10.49 -11.38 -10.24
CA GLY A 499 -10.63 -12.36 -11.32
C GLY A 499 -11.55 -11.84 -12.44
N TRP A 500 -11.07 -11.82 -13.64
CA TRP A 500 -11.72 -11.24 -14.82
C TRP A 500 -12.63 -12.25 -15.52
N ASN A 501 -13.49 -12.95 -14.74
CA ASN A 501 -14.33 -14.04 -15.25
C ASN A 501 -15.75 -13.98 -14.68
N ARG A 502 -16.67 -14.72 -15.35
CA ARG A 502 -18.09 -14.81 -15.01
C ARG A 502 -18.44 -16.07 -14.22
N ASP A 503 -17.44 -16.84 -13.85
CA ASP A 503 -17.63 -18.12 -13.20
C ASP A 503 -18.00 -17.95 -11.74
N LYS A 504 -18.60 -18.98 -11.17
CA LYS A 504 -18.95 -19.00 -9.77
C LYS A 504 -17.68 -19.04 -8.90
N GLY A 505 -17.59 -18.13 -7.96
CA GLY A 505 -16.56 -18.09 -6.93
C GLY A 505 -17.19 -17.89 -5.54
N CYS A 506 -16.34 -17.58 -4.56
CA CYS A 506 -16.78 -17.33 -3.19
C CYS A 506 -17.44 -15.96 -3.00
N MET A 507 -17.26 -15.01 -3.93
CA MET A 507 -17.76 -13.63 -3.79
C MET A 507 -19.27 -13.54 -3.82
N ARG A 508 -19.89 -12.97 -2.78
CA ARG A 508 -21.34 -12.76 -2.71
C ARG A 508 -21.75 -11.85 -1.57
N GLY A 509 -22.94 -11.23 -1.70
CA GLY A 509 -23.60 -10.54 -0.61
C GLY A 509 -22.85 -9.34 -0.04
N ASN A 510 -21.94 -8.75 -0.78
CA ASN A 510 -21.15 -7.62 -0.35
C ASN A 510 -21.98 -6.33 -0.43
N ARG A 511 -21.67 -5.36 0.41
CA ARG A 511 -22.38 -4.10 0.47
C ARG A 511 -21.41 -2.91 0.50
N ILE A 512 -21.54 -2.01 -0.46
CA ILE A 512 -20.90 -0.68 -0.44
C ILE A 512 -22.01 0.36 -0.30
N PHE A 513 -22.06 1.05 0.84
CA PHE A 513 -23.22 1.86 1.20
C PHE A 513 -22.85 3.22 1.77
N ALA A 514 -23.46 4.27 1.23
CA ALA A 514 -23.41 5.63 1.77
C ALA A 514 -21.98 6.15 2.02
N ASN A 515 -21.00 5.76 1.20
CA ASN A 515 -19.66 6.32 1.25
C ASN A 515 -19.62 7.64 0.45
N LEU A 516 -18.74 8.55 0.88
CA LEU A 516 -18.41 9.80 0.17
C LEU A 516 -17.02 9.67 -0.43
N ILE A 517 -16.92 9.75 -1.78
CA ILE A 517 -15.66 9.63 -2.51
C ILE A 517 -15.49 10.86 -3.40
N TYR A 518 -14.38 11.58 -3.24
CA TYR A 518 -14.11 12.79 -4.03
C TYR A 518 -12.61 13.05 -4.17
N ASN A 519 -12.24 13.88 -5.14
CA ASN A 519 -10.86 14.24 -5.46
C ASN A 519 -9.95 13.00 -5.61
N TYR A 520 -10.42 12.02 -6.40
CA TYR A 520 -9.69 10.80 -6.73
C TYR A 520 -9.14 10.86 -8.17
N ALA A 521 -8.38 9.85 -8.58
CA ALA A 521 -7.69 9.81 -9.88
C ALA A 521 -6.71 10.99 -10.07
N GLN A 522 -5.93 11.30 -9.02
CA GLN A 522 -4.96 12.41 -9.08
C GLN A 522 -3.77 12.10 -9.98
N HIS A 523 -3.47 10.81 -10.19
CA HIS A 523 -2.29 10.37 -10.96
C HIS A 523 -2.60 9.32 -12.01
N MET A 524 -3.74 8.65 -11.96
CA MET A 524 -4.08 7.53 -12.83
C MET A 524 -5.35 7.80 -13.64
N TYR A 525 -5.59 6.94 -14.63
CA TYR A 525 -6.81 6.89 -15.43
C TYR A 525 -7.33 5.44 -15.49
N ASP A 526 -8.31 5.11 -16.33
CA ASP A 526 -8.99 3.81 -16.34
C ASP A 526 -9.53 3.45 -14.95
N CYS A 527 -10.28 4.36 -14.36
CA CYS A 527 -10.62 4.37 -12.95
C CYS A 527 -12.05 4.80 -12.67
N ALA A 528 -12.50 4.52 -11.44
CA ALA A 528 -13.75 5.04 -10.90
C ALA A 528 -13.67 5.30 -9.39
N GLY A 529 -14.62 6.04 -8.84
CA GLY A 529 -14.76 6.10 -7.38
C GLY A 529 -15.06 4.72 -6.79
N ILE A 530 -15.91 3.92 -7.48
CA ILE A 530 -16.21 2.53 -7.14
C ILE A 530 -16.07 1.67 -8.39
N TYR A 531 -15.23 0.65 -8.29
CA TYR A 531 -14.87 -0.29 -9.35
C TYR A 531 -15.14 -1.73 -8.92
N THR A 532 -15.61 -2.59 -9.84
CA THR A 532 -15.90 -4.01 -9.53
C THR A 532 -15.36 -4.97 -10.58
N LEU A 533 -15.05 -6.21 -10.14
CA LEU A 533 -14.64 -7.33 -10.97
C LEU A 533 -15.37 -8.62 -10.58
N GLY A 534 -15.55 -9.49 -11.56
CA GLY A 534 -16.01 -10.86 -11.35
C GLY A 534 -17.46 -10.99 -10.89
N LYS A 535 -17.91 -12.24 -10.74
CA LYS A 535 -19.28 -12.58 -10.37
C LYS A 535 -19.53 -12.47 -8.88
N GLN A 536 -20.54 -11.67 -8.49
CA GLN A 536 -20.83 -11.36 -7.08
C GLN A 536 -22.34 -11.36 -6.78
N PRO A 537 -23.01 -12.52 -6.76
CA PRO A 537 -24.46 -12.57 -6.56
C PRO A 537 -24.87 -11.96 -5.22
N GLY A 538 -25.90 -11.11 -5.26
CA GLY A 538 -26.45 -10.42 -4.10
C GLY A 538 -25.62 -9.26 -3.57
N THR A 539 -24.57 -8.85 -4.28
CA THR A 539 -23.81 -7.63 -3.95
C THR A 539 -24.63 -6.38 -4.30
N VAL A 540 -24.66 -5.43 -3.39
CA VAL A 540 -25.39 -4.17 -3.53
C VAL A 540 -24.48 -2.97 -3.28
N ILE A 541 -24.40 -2.07 -4.27
CA ILE A 541 -23.67 -0.81 -4.21
C ILE A 541 -24.68 0.31 -4.29
N SER A 542 -24.90 1.02 -3.18
CA SER A 542 -26.02 1.95 -3.09
C SER A 542 -25.76 3.17 -2.22
N GLU A 543 -26.40 4.28 -2.60
CA GLU A 543 -26.47 5.51 -1.82
C GLU A 543 -25.12 6.16 -1.58
N ASN A 544 -24.10 5.79 -2.36
CA ASN A 544 -22.81 6.42 -2.33
C ASN A 544 -22.83 7.76 -3.07
N VAL A 545 -21.97 8.68 -2.68
CA VAL A 545 -21.73 9.95 -3.34
C VAL A 545 -20.32 9.92 -3.94
N VAL A 546 -20.23 10.05 -5.26
CA VAL A 546 -18.95 10.06 -5.98
C VAL A 546 -18.86 11.33 -6.82
N ARG A 547 -17.80 12.13 -6.64
CA ARG A 547 -17.65 13.43 -7.30
C ARG A 547 -16.20 13.87 -7.40
N ASP A 548 -15.95 14.99 -8.07
CA ASP A 548 -14.69 15.73 -8.11
C ASP A 548 -13.48 14.86 -8.52
N ILE A 549 -13.42 14.47 -9.79
CA ILE A 549 -12.31 13.72 -10.36
C ILE A 549 -11.17 14.67 -10.75
N ALA A 550 -9.93 14.34 -10.41
CA ALA A 550 -8.76 15.20 -10.62
C ALA A 550 -8.35 15.33 -12.10
N LYS A 551 -8.35 14.24 -12.88
CA LYS A 551 -8.07 14.24 -14.34
C LYS A 551 -6.67 14.76 -14.71
N PRO A 552 -5.57 14.08 -14.32
CA PRO A 552 -4.23 14.52 -14.69
C PRO A 552 -4.04 14.50 -16.21
N SER A 553 -3.38 15.52 -16.78
CA SER A 553 -3.23 15.66 -18.23
C SER A 553 -2.11 14.79 -18.81
N TYR A 554 -1.18 14.35 -17.99
CA TYR A 554 -0.01 13.57 -18.45
C TYR A 554 -0.31 12.09 -18.69
N VAL A 555 -1.42 11.55 -18.18
CA VAL A 555 -1.80 10.14 -18.39
C VAL A 555 -2.04 9.83 -19.86
N HIS A 556 -2.02 8.55 -20.22
CA HIS A 556 -2.20 8.13 -21.62
C HIS A 556 -3.57 8.51 -22.17
N ASP A 557 -4.65 8.25 -21.44
CA ASP A 557 -6.01 8.67 -21.82
C ASP A 557 -6.69 9.45 -20.69
N PRO A 558 -6.55 10.80 -20.68
CA PRO A 558 -7.11 11.65 -19.63
C PRO A 558 -8.65 11.72 -19.65
N ASN A 559 -9.32 11.08 -20.59
CA ASN A 559 -10.78 11.02 -20.67
C ASN A 559 -11.38 9.69 -20.23
N HIS A 560 -10.54 8.67 -20.02
CA HIS A 560 -10.98 7.34 -19.63
C HIS A 560 -11.05 7.20 -18.09
N TRP A 561 -12.08 7.82 -17.50
CA TRP A 561 -12.39 7.83 -16.08
C TRP A 561 -13.90 7.87 -15.86
N PHE A 562 -14.37 7.32 -14.77
CA PHE A 562 -15.80 7.12 -14.49
C PHE A 562 -16.10 7.37 -13.02
N TYR A 563 -17.37 7.60 -12.69
CA TYR A 563 -17.83 7.63 -11.30
C TYR A 563 -18.06 6.22 -10.75
N LEU A 564 -18.68 5.37 -11.57
CA LEU A 564 -19.00 3.98 -11.27
C LEU A 564 -18.55 3.10 -12.45
N TYR A 565 -17.89 1.99 -12.16
CA TYR A 565 -17.33 1.12 -13.18
C TYR A 565 -17.52 -0.36 -12.80
N THR A 566 -18.33 -1.09 -13.56
CA THR A 566 -18.36 -2.56 -13.52
C THR A 566 -17.54 -3.08 -14.67
N ASP A 567 -16.43 -3.73 -14.36
CA ASP A 567 -15.47 -4.23 -15.33
C ASP A 567 -15.61 -5.75 -15.54
N GLU A 568 -14.66 -6.34 -16.23
CA GLU A 568 -14.70 -7.69 -16.75
C GLU A 568 -15.21 -8.73 -15.76
N GLY A 569 -16.16 -9.55 -16.22
CA GLY A 569 -16.78 -10.59 -15.42
C GLY A 569 -17.79 -10.10 -14.38
N SER A 570 -17.87 -8.79 -14.05
CA SER A 570 -18.85 -8.25 -13.11
C SER A 570 -20.25 -8.74 -13.46
N SER A 571 -20.86 -9.51 -12.53
CA SER A 571 -22.15 -10.16 -12.76
C SER A 571 -22.97 -10.23 -11.49
N SER A 572 -24.29 -10.14 -11.63
CA SER A 572 -25.26 -10.28 -10.54
C SER A 572 -25.06 -9.23 -9.43
N ILE A 573 -24.66 -8.01 -9.79
CA ILE A 573 -24.42 -6.84 -8.92
C ILE A 573 -25.58 -5.85 -9.10
N THR A 574 -26.07 -5.29 -7.99
CA THR A 574 -27.05 -4.18 -8.01
C THR A 574 -26.36 -2.86 -7.69
N MET A 575 -26.37 -1.92 -8.66
CA MET A 575 -25.93 -0.54 -8.54
C MET A 575 -27.15 0.36 -8.46
N LYS A 576 -27.46 0.97 -7.32
CA LYS A 576 -28.68 1.78 -7.20
C LYS A 576 -28.55 2.99 -6.29
N ASN A 577 -29.25 4.07 -6.65
CA ASN A 577 -29.33 5.28 -5.84
C ASN A 577 -27.96 5.92 -5.51
N ASN A 578 -26.93 5.73 -6.34
CA ASN A 578 -25.65 6.39 -6.15
C ASN A 578 -25.70 7.79 -6.78
N TRP A 579 -25.38 8.81 -5.99
CA TRP A 579 -25.35 10.18 -6.50
C TRP A 579 -23.99 10.48 -7.17
N THR A 580 -24.05 11.01 -8.38
CA THR A 580 -22.90 11.52 -9.15
C THR A 580 -23.30 12.80 -9.87
N PRO A 581 -22.39 13.74 -10.18
CA PRO A 581 -22.73 14.98 -10.86
C PRO A 581 -23.28 14.78 -12.29
N GLU A 582 -22.91 13.70 -12.94
CA GLU A 582 -23.33 13.29 -14.29
C GLU A 582 -23.33 11.75 -14.41
N GLU A 583 -23.97 11.21 -15.44
CA GLU A 583 -24.05 9.77 -15.69
C GLU A 583 -22.86 9.28 -16.56
N LYS A 584 -21.63 9.48 -16.06
CA LYS A 584 -20.44 8.92 -16.69
C LYS A 584 -20.05 7.61 -16.01
N PHE A 585 -20.61 6.51 -16.50
CA PHE A 585 -20.41 5.15 -15.98
C PHE A 585 -19.84 4.25 -17.07
N LEU A 586 -19.13 3.18 -16.66
CA LEU A 586 -18.67 2.15 -17.59
C LEU A 586 -19.16 0.76 -17.17
N GLN A 587 -19.62 0.01 -18.17
CA GLN A 587 -19.97 -1.40 -18.07
C GLN A 587 -19.15 -2.13 -19.13
N ASN A 588 -17.96 -2.59 -18.75
CA ASN A 588 -17.01 -3.21 -19.68
C ASN A 588 -17.01 -4.73 -19.54
N ALA A 589 -17.24 -5.45 -20.62
CA ALA A 589 -17.18 -6.92 -20.68
C ALA A 589 -17.89 -7.63 -19.51
N ASN A 590 -19.00 -7.07 -19.05
CA ASN A 590 -19.78 -7.59 -17.93
C ASN A 590 -20.38 -8.97 -18.22
N GLY A 591 -20.65 -9.73 -17.17
CA GLY A 591 -21.52 -10.88 -17.21
C GLY A 591 -23.01 -10.50 -17.03
N PRO A 592 -23.89 -11.51 -16.92
CA PRO A 592 -25.32 -11.30 -16.81
C PRO A 592 -25.78 -10.77 -15.43
N ASP A 593 -27.04 -10.39 -15.36
CA ASP A 593 -27.81 -10.12 -14.13
C ASP A 593 -27.34 -8.91 -13.33
N ASN A 594 -26.62 -7.97 -13.92
CA ASN A 594 -26.35 -6.68 -13.32
C ASN A 594 -27.58 -5.77 -13.40
N VAL A 595 -27.92 -5.12 -12.29
CA VAL A 595 -29.03 -4.18 -12.21
C VAL A 595 -28.48 -2.77 -11.97
N TRP A 596 -28.84 -1.82 -12.85
CA TRP A 596 -28.50 -0.40 -12.71
C TRP A 596 -29.80 0.39 -12.58
N GLU A 597 -30.00 1.03 -11.44
CA GLU A 597 -31.23 1.71 -11.12
C GLU A 597 -30.97 3.04 -10.42
N ASN A 598 -31.50 4.14 -10.96
CA ASN A 598 -31.48 5.46 -10.33
C ASN A 598 -30.08 5.90 -9.83
N ASN A 599 -29.06 5.81 -10.70
CA ASN A 599 -27.71 6.36 -10.42
C ASN A 599 -27.54 7.66 -11.21
N GLY A 600 -26.94 8.69 -10.60
CA GLY A 600 -26.68 9.97 -11.27
C GLY A 600 -27.20 11.19 -10.50
N PRO A 601 -27.29 12.35 -11.16
CA PRO A 601 -27.65 13.62 -10.50
C PRO A 601 -29.08 13.68 -9.99
N GLN A 602 -29.97 12.80 -10.46
CA GLN A 602 -31.38 12.71 -10.06
C GLN A 602 -31.60 12.06 -8.67
N VAL A 603 -30.57 11.45 -8.07
CA VAL A 603 -30.64 10.87 -6.73
C VAL A 603 -30.93 11.97 -5.70
N SER A 604 -31.82 11.67 -4.74
CA SER A 604 -32.34 12.67 -3.81
C SER A 604 -31.24 13.31 -2.94
N GLU A 605 -31.41 14.60 -2.63
CA GLU A 605 -30.52 15.33 -1.71
C GLU A 605 -30.44 14.69 -0.32
N GLN A 606 -31.49 14.02 0.14
CA GLN A 606 -31.47 13.30 1.43
C GLN A 606 -30.41 12.18 1.41
N ILE A 607 -30.30 11.42 0.33
CA ILE A 607 -29.27 10.38 0.16
C ILE A 607 -27.91 11.04 0.08
N LYS A 608 -27.75 12.06 -0.74
CA LYS A 608 -26.49 12.80 -0.92
C LYS A 608 -25.93 13.34 0.41
N ASN A 609 -26.79 13.90 1.26
CA ASN A 609 -26.37 14.54 2.50
C ASN A 609 -26.01 13.57 3.64
N ARG A 610 -26.36 12.29 3.54
CA ARG A 610 -26.04 11.29 4.56
C ARG A 610 -24.80 10.43 4.25
N ALA A 611 -24.23 10.58 3.05
CA ALA A 611 -23.03 9.85 2.67
C ALA A 611 -21.79 10.37 3.40
N GLY A 612 -20.85 9.47 3.66
CA GLY A 612 -19.64 9.76 4.43
C GLY A 612 -19.80 9.54 5.93
N ILE A 613 -18.80 9.96 6.69
CA ILE A 613 -18.72 9.76 8.15
C ILE A 613 -19.91 10.42 8.85
N ARG A 614 -20.60 9.66 9.70
CA ARG A 614 -21.85 10.09 10.37
C ARG A 614 -21.63 11.06 11.53
N ASN A 615 -20.54 10.91 12.24
CA ASN A 615 -20.23 11.71 13.42
C ASN A 615 -18.93 12.50 13.19
N LYS A 616 -19.01 13.59 12.41
CA LYS A 616 -17.92 14.57 12.41
C LYS A 616 -17.97 15.29 13.77
N LYS A 617 -17.08 14.90 14.69
CA LYS A 617 -16.84 15.66 15.92
C LYS A 617 -16.06 16.92 15.63
#